data_8121b0ea01f957e645eab48f1bc37a44
#
_entry.id   8121b0ea01f957e645eab48f1bc37a44
#
_cell.length_a   1.000
_cell.length_b   1.000
_cell.length_c   1.000
_cell.angle_alpha   90.00
_cell.angle_beta   90.00
_cell.angle_gamma   90.00
#
_symmetry.space_group_name_H-M   'P 1'
#
loop_
_entity.id
_entity.type
_entity.pdbx_description
1 polymer ?
#
loop_
_entity_poly.entity_id
_entity_poly.type
_entity_poly.pdbx_seq_one_letter_code
_entity_poly.pdbx_strand_id
1 'polypeptide(L)'
;MDEWADKGIEPPDTRYPRLEKQTLVSREAYAAMFPSIPGARSPSVIDEINVLNFGPRFSSTGGMQTILPPIHGPSYPLFVPKPDADGVGRDGINTILTRAPIGSNIGWNIRAGFRAPDLCSLSGSFVPFAKTKADRLASGDPRRSLEERHKDHAGFVKAVEKATKDLVRSASC
;
A
#
# COMPACT_ATOMS: atom_id res chain seq x y z
N MET A 1 -5.86 -18.72 17.08
CA MET A 1 -4.78 -19.74 17.03
C MET A 1 -5.13 -20.98 17.82
N ASP A 2 -5.66 -20.83 19.04
CA ASP A 2 -6.02 -21.96 19.91
C ASP A 2 -7.07 -22.88 19.29
N GLU A 3 -8.12 -22.34 18.69
CA GLU A 3 -9.17 -23.14 18.04
C GLU A 3 -8.67 -23.95 16.84
N TRP A 4 -7.69 -23.43 16.11
CA TRP A 4 -7.06 -24.17 15.02
C TRP A 4 -6.21 -25.32 15.56
N ALA A 5 -5.40 -25.04 16.58
CA ALA A 5 -4.50 -26.04 17.18
C ALA A 5 -5.29 -27.13 17.95
N ASP A 6 -6.30 -26.73 18.71
CA ASP A 6 -7.03 -27.63 19.62
C ASP A 6 -8.26 -28.32 19.00
N LYS A 7 -8.92 -27.63 18.05
CA LYS A 7 -10.19 -28.08 17.47
C LYS A 7 -10.15 -28.31 15.95
N GLY A 8 -9.03 -28.02 15.30
CA GLY A 8 -8.91 -28.11 13.84
C GLY A 8 -9.76 -27.09 13.08
N ILE A 9 -10.25 -26.03 13.75
CA ILE A 9 -11.03 -24.97 13.11
C ILE A 9 -10.06 -24.04 12.38
N GLU A 10 -10.10 -24.04 11.06
CA GLU A 10 -9.21 -23.20 10.25
C GLU A 10 -9.49 -21.70 10.47
N PRO A 11 -8.43 -20.86 10.50
CA PRO A 11 -8.60 -19.43 10.57
C PRO A 11 -9.22 -18.88 9.27
N PRO A 12 -9.83 -17.69 9.29
CA PRO A 12 -10.35 -17.06 8.08
C PRO A 12 -9.26 -16.92 7.00
N ASP A 13 -9.66 -17.02 5.73
CA ASP A 13 -8.78 -16.86 4.60
C ASP A 13 -7.99 -15.56 4.65
N THR A 14 -6.70 -15.64 4.37
CA THR A 14 -5.83 -14.46 4.25
C THR A 14 -6.26 -13.60 3.06
N ARG A 15 -6.50 -12.33 3.32
CA ARG A 15 -6.80 -11.32 2.31
C ARG A 15 -5.53 -10.58 1.92
N TYR A 16 -5.11 -10.70 0.67
CA TYR A 16 -3.94 -10.04 0.11
C TYR A 16 -4.15 -9.73 -1.37
N PRO A 17 -3.44 -8.72 -1.92
CA PRO A 17 -3.50 -8.41 -3.34
C PRO A 17 -3.01 -9.57 -4.21
N ARG A 18 -3.66 -9.80 -5.37
CA ARG A 18 -3.36 -10.92 -6.28
C ARG A 18 -3.32 -10.47 -7.73
N LEU A 19 -2.45 -11.09 -8.52
CA LEU A 19 -2.34 -10.83 -9.95
C LEU A 19 -3.60 -11.27 -10.70
N GLU A 20 -4.09 -12.48 -10.42
CA GLU A 20 -5.28 -13.04 -11.07
C GLU A 20 -6.56 -12.21 -10.81
N LYS A 21 -6.59 -11.44 -9.71
CA LYS A 21 -7.69 -10.51 -9.38
C LYS A 21 -7.45 -9.10 -9.88
N GLN A 22 -6.33 -8.85 -10.57
CA GLN A 22 -5.92 -7.52 -11.05
C GLN A 22 -5.84 -6.47 -9.92
N THR A 23 -5.52 -6.92 -8.70
CA THR A 23 -5.36 -6.10 -7.51
C THR A 23 -3.88 -5.82 -7.21
N LEU A 24 -2.99 -6.50 -7.94
CA LEU A 24 -1.58 -6.15 -8.13
C LEU A 24 -1.37 -5.64 -9.55
N VAL A 25 -0.59 -4.57 -9.68
CA VAL A 25 -0.26 -3.93 -10.96
C VAL A 25 1.24 -3.70 -11.07
N SER A 26 1.74 -3.54 -12.30
CA SER A 26 3.15 -3.17 -12.50
C SER A 26 3.43 -1.77 -11.97
N ARG A 27 4.70 -1.45 -11.75
CA ARG A 27 5.17 -0.14 -11.32
C ARG A 27 4.70 0.98 -12.28
N GLU A 28 4.78 0.73 -13.57
CA GLU A 28 4.39 1.70 -14.61
C GLU A 28 2.88 1.94 -14.59
N ALA A 29 2.11 0.88 -14.46
CA ALA A 29 0.64 0.97 -14.34
C ALA A 29 0.24 1.69 -13.04
N TYR A 30 0.95 1.44 -11.92
CA TYR A 30 0.74 2.16 -10.67
C TYR A 30 1.00 3.65 -10.83
N ALA A 31 2.15 4.03 -11.40
CA ALA A 31 2.50 5.45 -11.62
C ALA A 31 1.47 6.17 -12.50
N ALA A 32 0.93 5.49 -13.52
CA ALA A 32 -0.12 6.05 -14.40
C ALA A 32 -1.49 6.18 -13.70
N MET A 33 -1.78 5.32 -12.72
CA MET A 33 -3.07 5.31 -12.01
C MET A 33 -3.06 6.13 -10.72
N PHE A 34 -1.88 6.43 -10.16
CA PHE A 34 -1.78 7.15 -8.91
C PHE A 34 -2.34 8.57 -9.06
N PRO A 35 -3.30 8.99 -8.21
CA PRO A 35 -3.92 10.30 -8.33
C PRO A 35 -2.90 11.43 -8.06
N SER A 36 -3.04 12.56 -8.76
CA SER A 36 -2.22 13.75 -8.54
C SER A 36 -2.63 14.44 -7.23
N ILE A 37 -2.13 13.94 -6.11
CA ILE A 37 -2.46 14.43 -4.77
C ILE A 37 -1.54 15.62 -4.44
N PRO A 38 -2.09 16.80 -4.10
CA PRO A 38 -1.28 17.93 -3.63
C PRO A 38 -0.42 17.54 -2.42
N GLY A 39 0.88 17.80 -2.50
CA GLY A 39 1.83 17.46 -1.44
C GLY A 39 2.30 15.99 -1.41
N ALA A 40 1.77 15.11 -2.25
CA ALA A 40 2.26 13.76 -2.43
C ALA A 40 2.96 13.59 -3.78
N ARG A 41 4.17 13.08 -3.76
CA ARG A 41 4.97 12.82 -4.96
C ARG A 41 5.24 11.31 -5.06
N SER A 42 4.99 10.70 -6.22
CA SER A 42 5.36 9.30 -6.45
C SER A 42 6.86 9.12 -6.47
N PRO A 43 7.41 8.02 -5.93
CA PRO A 43 8.82 7.68 -6.08
C PRO A 43 9.19 7.54 -7.56
N SER A 44 10.27 8.21 -7.98
CA SER A 44 10.84 8.07 -9.33
C SER A 44 11.82 6.89 -9.40
N VAL A 45 12.42 6.53 -8.25
CA VAL A 45 13.37 5.44 -8.12
C VAL A 45 12.79 4.37 -7.19
N ILE A 46 12.80 3.13 -7.65
CA ILE A 46 12.44 1.95 -6.86
C ILE A 46 13.61 0.98 -6.97
N ASP A 47 14.07 0.45 -5.84
CA ASP A 47 15.12 -0.55 -5.82
C ASP A 47 14.69 -1.80 -6.60
N GLU A 48 15.53 -2.19 -7.56
CA GLU A 48 15.33 -3.40 -8.34
C GLU A 48 16.11 -4.55 -7.73
N ILE A 49 15.44 -5.67 -7.54
CA ILE A 49 16.08 -6.90 -7.07
C ILE A 49 16.42 -7.74 -8.29
N ASN A 50 17.70 -7.98 -8.49
CA ASN A 50 18.19 -8.79 -9.59
C ASN A 50 18.37 -10.26 -9.20
N VAL A 51 18.18 -11.14 -10.16
CA VAL A 51 18.65 -12.53 -10.04
C VAL A 51 20.17 -12.51 -9.94
N LEU A 52 20.72 -13.10 -8.90
CA LEU A 52 22.16 -13.16 -8.68
C LEU A 52 22.69 -14.55 -8.97
N ASN A 53 23.73 -14.63 -9.80
CA ASN A 53 24.44 -15.88 -10.06
C ASN A 53 25.72 -15.94 -9.21
N PHE A 54 25.70 -16.77 -8.20
CA PHE A 54 26.79 -17.03 -7.28
C PHE A 54 27.68 -18.22 -7.71
N GLY A 55 27.37 -18.80 -8.86
CA GLY A 55 28.07 -19.96 -9.42
C GLY A 55 27.30 -21.29 -9.33
N PRO A 56 27.73 -22.28 -10.13
CA PRO A 56 26.94 -23.51 -10.39
C PRO A 56 26.72 -24.40 -9.15
N ARG A 57 27.53 -24.24 -8.12
CA ARG A 57 27.44 -25.06 -6.89
C ARG A 57 26.67 -24.38 -5.75
N PHE A 58 26.24 -23.13 -5.91
CA PHE A 58 25.61 -22.37 -4.83
C PHE A 58 24.43 -23.11 -4.19
N SER A 59 23.47 -23.56 -4.99
CA SER A 59 22.27 -24.25 -4.49
C SER A 59 22.57 -25.64 -3.94
N SER A 60 23.45 -26.40 -4.61
CA SER A 60 23.77 -27.79 -4.22
C SER A 60 24.62 -27.91 -2.96
N THR A 61 25.33 -26.85 -2.59
CA THR A 61 26.23 -26.84 -1.40
C THR A 61 25.70 -26.01 -0.24
N GLY A 62 24.45 -25.54 -0.32
CA GLY A 62 23.87 -24.71 0.72
C GLY A 62 24.50 -23.30 0.82
N GLY A 63 25.00 -22.75 -0.29
CA GLY A 63 25.45 -21.36 -0.33
C GLY A 63 26.94 -21.13 -0.64
N MET A 64 27.68 -22.14 -1.10
CA MET A 64 29.07 -21.95 -1.50
C MET A 64 29.15 -21.09 -2.78
N GLN A 65 29.65 -19.88 -2.63
CA GLN A 65 29.87 -18.95 -3.75
C GLN A 65 31.17 -19.31 -4.49
N THR A 66 31.09 -19.46 -5.79
CA THR A 66 32.26 -19.68 -6.66
C THR A 66 32.48 -18.54 -7.64
N ILE A 67 31.53 -17.57 -7.66
CA ILE A 67 31.61 -16.33 -8.42
C ILE A 67 31.43 -15.16 -7.44
N LEU A 68 32.47 -14.34 -7.27
CA LEU A 68 32.48 -13.21 -6.35
C LEU A 68 33.15 -12.00 -7.01
N PRO A 69 32.49 -10.83 -7.15
CA PRO A 69 31.08 -10.58 -6.87
C PRO A 69 30.15 -11.42 -7.74
N PRO A 70 28.89 -11.65 -7.33
CA PRO A 70 27.93 -12.40 -8.13
C PRO A 70 27.61 -11.68 -9.45
N ILE A 71 27.33 -12.43 -10.50
CA ILE A 71 26.89 -11.85 -11.78
C ILE A 71 25.41 -11.46 -11.65
N HIS A 72 25.12 -10.20 -11.99
CA HIS A 72 23.74 -9.68 -12.03
C HIS A 72 23.03 -10.21 -13.29
N GLY A 73 21.91 -10.87 -13.08
CA GLY A 73 20.96 -11.28 -14.10
C GLY A 73 19.83 -10.27 -14.27
N PRO A 74 18.71 -10.67 -14.90
CA PRO A 74 17.55 -9.82 -15.05
C PRO A 74 16.90 -9.49 -13.71
N SER A 75 16.21 -8.34 -13.65
CA SER A 75 15.43 -7.96 -12.47
C SER A 75 14.20 -8.84 -12.31
N TYR A 76 13.83 -9.13 -11.06
CA TYR A 76 12.54 -9.73 -10.78
C TYR A 76 11.41 -8.74 -11.14
N PRO A 77 10.28 -9.23 -11.69
CA PRO A 77 9.13 -8.36 -11.92
C PRO A 77 8.59 -7.84 -10.59
N LEU A 78 8.42 -6.52 -10.49
CA LEU A 78 7.88 -5.85 -9.33
C LEU A 78 6.40 -5.54 -9.53
N PHE A 79 5.59 -5.97 -8.57
CA PHE A 79 4.17 -5.68 -8.52
C PHE A 79 3.83 -4.96 -7.22
N VAL A 80 2.91 -4.02 -7.31
CA VAL A 80 2.45 -3.22 -6.19
C VAL A 80 0.93 -3.25 -6.09
N PRO A 81 0.33 -3.08 -4.90
CA PRO A 81 -1.11 -3.00 -4.76
C PRO A 81 -1.69 -1.86 -5.60
N LYS A 82 -2.75 -2.17 -6.35
CA LYS A 82 -3.45 -1.18 -7.19
C LYS A 82 -4.00 -0.04 -6.33
N PRO A 83 -3.71 1.23 -6.66
CA PRO A 83 -4.23 2.36 -5.92
C PRO A 83 -5.70 2.63 -6.26
N ASP A 84 -6.47 3.09 -5.28
CA ASP A 84 -7.80 3.64 -5.50
C ASP A 84 -7.74 5.14 -5.81
N ALA A 85 -8.91 5.79 -5.88
CA ALA A 85 -9.02 7.24 -6.12
C ALA A 85 -8.40 8.10 -5.01
N ASP A 86 -8.12 7.53 -3.86
CA ASP A 86 -7.42 8.19 -2.74
C ASP A 86 -5.92 7.88 -2.73
N GLY A 87 -5.41 7.10 -3.68
CA GLY A 87 -4.01 6.67 -3.74
C GLY A 87 -3.67 5.55 -2.77
N VAL A 88 -4.66 4.85 -2.21
CA VAL A 88 -4.48 3.80 -1.20
C VAL A 88 -4.85 2.44 -1.78
N GLY A 89 -4.04 1.42 -1.55
CA GLY A 89 -4.39 0.04 -1.89
C GLY A 89 -5.50 -0.48 -0.97
N ARG A 90 -6.58 -0.99 -1.57
CA ARG A 90 -7.77 -1.47 -0.84
C ARG A 90 -7.84 -2.98 -0.66
N ASP A 91 -6.94 -3.72 -1.27
CA ASP A 91 -6.90 -5.16 -1.11
C ASP A 91 -6.16 -5.55 0.16
N GLY A 92 -6.77 -6.45 0.90
CA GLY A 92 -6.28 -6.87 2.20
C GLY A 92 -7.25 -6.52 3.33
N ILE A 93 -6.75 -6.51 4.55
CA ILE A 93 -7.54 -6.15 5.73
C ILE A 93 -7.62 -4.62 5.81
N ASN A 94 -8.78 -4.07 5.45
CA ASN A 94 -9.03 -2.65 5.57
C ASN A 94 -9.36 -2.29 7.03
N THR A 95 -8.49 -1.52 7.65
CA THR A 95 -8.69 -1.00 9.02
C THR A 95 -9.76 0.11 9.06
N ILE A 96 -10.11 0.58 10.25
CA ILE A 96 -11.03 1.72 10.43
C ILE A 96 -10.51 2.95 9.69
N LEU A 97 -9.18 3.20 9.72
CA LEU A 97 -8.55 4.34 9.04
C LEU A 97 -8.73 4.33 7.51
N THR A 98 -8.86 3.15 6.92
CA THR A 98 -9.10 3.02 5.47
C THR A 98 -10.58 2.95 5.12
N ARG A 99 -11.45 2.53 6.04
CA ARG A 99 -12.90 2.43 5.82
C ARG A 99 -13.64 3.74 6.06
N ALA A 100 -13.18 4.54 7.03
CA ALA A 100 -13.67 5.88 7.33
C ALA A 100 -12.50 6.88 7.29
N PRO A 101 -11.92 7.13 6.10
CA PRO A 101 -10.69 7.90 5.99
C PRO A 101 -10.93 9.40 6.18
N ILE A 102 -9.95 10.05 6.80
CA ILE A 102 -9.83 11.52 6.90
C ILE A 102 -8.64 12.06 6.08
N GLY A 103 -7.94 11.19 5.40
CA GLY A 103 -6.82 11.47 4.54
C GLY A 103 -6.30 10.17 3.89
N SER A 104 -5.32 10.29 3.02
CA SER A 104 -4.64 9.14 2.42
C SER A 104 -3.43 8.74 3.26
N ASN A 105 -3.37 7.47 3.65
CA ASN A 105 -2.17 6.86 4.20
C ASN A 105 -1.36 6.27 3.05
N ILE A 106 -0.21 6.85 2.76
CA ILE A 106 0.66 6.46 1.64
C ILE A 106 1.85 5.70 2.21
N GLY A 107 2.23 4.59 1.57
CA GLY A 107 3.27 3.69 2.06
C GLY A 107 4.69 4.24 1.95
N TRP A 108 4.88 5.43 1.43
CA TRP A 108 6.20 6.08 1.29
C TRP A 108 6.16 7.53 1.77
N ASN A 109 7.35 8.05 2.07
CA ASN A 109 7.59 9.45 2.35
C ASN A 109 8.94 9.84 1.74
N ILE A 110 8.90 10.62 0.66
CA ILE A 110 10.10 11.01 -0.09
C ILE A 110 10.80 12.14 0.64
N ARG A 111 12.09 11.97 0.90
CA ARG A 111 12.91 12.97 1.56
C ARG A 111 13.10 14.20 0.66
N ALA A 112 13.09 15.38 1.26
CA ALA A 112 13.43 16.64 0.60
C ALA A 112 14.75 17.19 1.16
N GLY A 113 15.52 17.87 0.31
CA GLY A 113 16.75 18.55 0.73
C GLY A 113 17.90 17.65 1.19
N PHE A 114 17.89 16.38 0.85
CA PHE A 114 18.93 15.40 1.18
C PHE A 114 19.75 15.02 -0.05
N ARG A 115 20.97 14.45 0.15
CA ARG A 115 21.87 14.03 -0.96
C ARG A 115 21.23 13.01 -1.92
N ALA A 116 20.19 12.30 -1.48
CA ALA A 116 19.38 11.41 -2.30
C ALA A 116 17.91 11.85 -2.18
N PRO A 117 17.47 12.86 -2.95
CA PRO A 117 16.13 13.46 -2.82
C PRO A 117 14.97 12.52 -3.13
N ASP A 118 15.24 11.42 -3.84
CA ASP A 118 14.24 10.42 -4.18
C ASP A 118 14.24 9.21 -3.23
N LEU A 119 15.08 9.23 -2.19
CA LEU A 119 15.12 8.18 -1.20
C LEU A 119 13.89 8.26 -0.29
N CYS A 120 13.16 7.15 -0.18
CA CYS A 120 12.05 7.01 0.76
C CYS A 120 12.56 6.91 2.20
N SER A 121 11.80 7.46 3.15
CA SER A 121 12.02 7.19 4.56
C SER A 121 11.40 5.84 4.93
N LEU A 122 11.76 5.30 6.11
CA LEU A 122 11.18 4.06 6.64
C LEU A 122 9.73 4.23 7.13
N SER A 123 9.24 5.47 7.18
CA SER A 123 7.86 5.79 7.55
C SER A 123 7.06 6.21 6.33
N GLY A 124 5.77 5.84 6.29
CA GLY A 124 4.83 6.36 5.31
C GLY A 124 4.48 7.83 5.55
N SER A 125 3.57 8.35 4.76
CA SER A 125 3.04 9.69 4.89
C SER A 125 1.52 9.68 5.04
N PHE A 126 1.00 10.70 5.73
CA PHE A 126 -0.43 10.97 5.84
C PHE A 126 -0.74 12.30 5.16
N VAL A 127 -1.60 12.28 4.15
CA VAL A 127 -2.02 13.48 3.41
C VAL A 127 -3.51 13.71 3.68
N PRO A 128 -3.88 14.69 4.53
CA PRO A 128 -5.27 14.93 4.90
C PRO A 128 -6.12 15.31 3.68
N PHE A 129 -7.41 15.00 3.73
CA PHE A 129 -8.35 15.53 2.74
C PHE A 129 -8.65 16.99 3.00
N ALA A 130 -8.96 17.73 1.95
CA ALA A 130 -9.50 19.08 2.08
C ALA A 130 -10.78 19.06 2.95
N LYS A 131 -11.00 20.11 3.73
CA LYS A 131 -12.18 20.20 4.61
C LYS A 131 -13.46 20.32 3.79
N THR A 132 -13.49 21.25 2.84
CA THR A 132 -14.67 21.54 2.02
C THR A 132 -14.44 21.19 0.53
N LYS A 133 -15.52 21.08 -0.21
CA LYS A 133 -15.47 20.93 -1.67
C LYS A 133 -14.78 22.13 -2.33
N ALA A 134 -14.99 23.34 -1.80
CA ALA A 134 -14.37 24.56 -2.32
C ALA A 134 -12.84 24.51 -2.16
N ASP A 135 -12.33 24.13 -0.98
CA ASP A 135 -10.89 23.97 -0.72
C ASP A 135 -10.26 22.92 -1.64
N ARG A 136 -10.95 21.81 -1.84
CA ARG A 136 -10.52 20.75 -2.75
C ARG A 136 -10.35 21.25 -4.18
N LEU A 137 -11.35 21.98 -4.69
CA LEU A 137 -11.31 22.53 -6.05
C LEU A 137 -10.22 23.59 -6.19
N ALA A 138 -10.04 24.44 -5.18
CA ALA A 138 -9.01 25.47 -5.17
C ALA A 138 -7.58 24.89 -5.16
N SER A 139 -7.36 23.76 -4.48
CA SER A 139 -6.06 23.07 -4.44
C SER A 139 -5.81 22.12 -5.62
N GLY A 140 -6.81 21.86 -6.47
CA GLY A 140 -6.74 20.88 -7.53
C GLY A 140 -6.67 19.42 -7.02
N ASP A 141 -7.07 19.14 -5.77
CA ASP A 141 -7.07 17.81 -5.22
C ASP A 141 -8.17 16.94 -5.85
N PRO A 142 -7.85 15.83 -6.52
CA PRO A 142 -8.85 14.96 -7.14
C PRO A 142 -9.66 14.15 -6.11
N ARG A 143 -9.18 14.01 -4.87
CA ARG A 143 -9.84 13.25 -3.82
C ARG A 143 -11.02 14.00 -3.24
N ARG A 144 -12.07 13.28 -2.87
CA ARG A 144 -13.25 13.91 -2.23
C ARG A 144 -12.87 14.52 -0.87
N SER A 145 -13.40 15.71 -0.59
CA SER A 145 -13.24 16.42 0.69
C SER A 145 -13.94 15.69 1.85
N LEU A 146 -13.65 16.08 3.09
CA LEU A 146 -14.33 15.57 4.29
C LEU A 146 -15.83 15.85 4.25
N GLU A 147 -16.21 17.07 3.83
CA GLU A 147 -17.61 17.46 3.61
C GLU A 147 -18.33 16.54 2.62
N GLU A 148 -17.70 16.24 1.48
CA GLU A 148 -18.28 15.35 0.45
C GLU A 148 -18.36 13.87 0.90
N ARG A 149 -17.54 13.45 1.87
CA ARG A 149 -17.50 12.06 2.37
C ARG A 149 -18.42 11.84 3.56
N HIS A 150 -18.38 12.73 4.51
CA HIS A 150 -18.99 12.54 5.82
C HIS A 150 -20.09 13.55 6.12
N LYS A 151 -20.21 14.62 5.33
CA LYS A 151 -21.07 15.79 5.54
C LYS A 151 -20.61 16.61 6.76
N ASP A 152 -20.62 16.02 7.94
CA ASP A 152 -20.28 16.64 9.22
C ASP A 152 -19.63 15.62 10.18
N HIS A 153 -19.34 16.05 11.41
CA HIS A 153 -18.77 15.22 12.45
C HIS A 153 -19.66 14.01 12.80
N ALA A 154 -20.98 14.20 12.85
CA ALA A 154 -21.90 13.11 13.16
C ALA A 154 -21.91 12.03 12.06
N GLY A 155 -21.80 12.44 10.80
CA GLY A 155 -21.62 11.53 9.66
C GLY A 155 -20.32 10.75 9.72
N PHE A 156 -19.21 11.40 10.14
CA PHE A 156 -17.94 10.72 10.36
C PHE A 156 -18.03 9.68 11.49
N VAL A 157 -18.63 10.03 12.63
CA VAL A 157 -18.84 9.10 13.76
C VAL A 157 -19.63 7.85 13.29
N LYS A 158 -20.73 8.04 12.55
CA LYS A 158 -21.51 6.94 11.98
C LYS A 158 -20.67 6.06 11.03
N ALA A 159 -19.80 6.66 10.22
CA ALA A 159 -18.92 5.90 9.32
C ALA A 159 -17.92 5.05 10.12
N VAL A 160 -17.34 5.58 11.19
CA VAL A 160 -16.45 4.85 12.10
C VAL A 160 -17.17 3.71 12.80
N GLU A 161 -18.36 3.95 13.36
CA GLU A 161 -19.19 2.92 14.00
C GLU A 161 -19.52 1.78 13.04
N LYS A 162 -19.91 2.12 11.80
CA LYS A 162 -20.17 1.13 10.75
C LYS A 162 -18.92 0.32 10.45
N ALA A 163 -17.79 0.99 10.23
CA ALA A 163 -16.52 0.33 9.93
C ALA A 163 -16.09 -0.63 11.04
N THR A 164 -16.29 -0.25 12.31
CA THR A 164 -16.00 -1.08 13.47
C THR A 164 -16.89 -2.33 13.51
N LYS A 165 -18.20 -2.17 13.33
CA LYS A 165 -19.15 -3.29 13.28
C LYS A 165 -18.83 -4.28 12.16
N ASP A 166 -18.46 -3.76 10.98
CA ASP A 166 -18.11 -4.58 9.83
C ASP A 166 -16.81 -5.35 10.05
N LEU A 167 -15.83 -4.75 10.75
CA LEU A 167 -14.57 -5.43 11.11
C LEU A 167 -14.81 -6.55 12.12
N VAL A 168 -15.58 -6.30 13.18
CA VAL A 168 -15.93 -7.32 14.19
C VAL A 168 -16.60 -8.52 13.52
N ARG A 169 -17.58 -8.29 12.65
CA ARG A 169 -18.23 -9.38 11.91
C ARG A 169 -17.26 -10.17 11.04
N SER A 170 -16.32 -9.48 10.37
CA SER A 170 -15.36 -10.16 9.49
C SER A 170 -14.27 -10.92 10.25
N ALA A 171 -14.08 -10.67 11.54
CA ALA A 171 -13.15 -11.37 12.42
C ALA A 171 -13.80 -12.53 13.19
N SER A 172 -15.15 -12.61 13.17
CA SER A 172 -15.93 -13.61 13.89
C SER A 172 -16.42 -14.76 12.98
N CYS A 173 -16.00 -14.79 11.72
CA CYS A 173 -16.28 -15.87 10.76
C CYS A 173 -15.10 -16.79 10.63
#